data_58f1344b3bf2167be5d0cf12940517ae
#
_entry.id   58f1344b3bf2167be5d0cf12940517ae
#
_cell.length_a   1.000
_cell.length_b   1.000
_cell.length_c   1.000
_cell.angle_alpha   90.00
_cell.angle_beta   90.00
_cell.angle_gamma   90.00
#
_symmetry.space_group_name_H-M   'P 1'
#
loop_
_entity.id
_entity.type
_entity.pdbx_description
1 polymer ?
#
loop_
_entity_poly.entity_id
_entity_poly.type
_entity_poly.pdbx_seq_one_letter_code
_entity_poly.pdbx_strand_id
1 'polypeptide(L)'
;MATVVVRPPEVAEVKSNNAEVAKPTSVSMGVSRRVLNPGATPTEMIAATWALPRDLVSDGYDQALEILSSQIPIKVHEYASGTECWTWKVPMKWRCKAGFIETLAGKKICDYQQNPLHIPSYAHSIDATVSRAELLTHIGVHPKLPHAIPYTYFFYKEGWGFNTSEIVRESLQDDRYRVHIESEATPGTLKVGEIFLPGDSEECLVLCAHLDHPMQVNDGLSGVVVGIDVMRELEKRRQRRFSYRLLIVSETIGSVAYLSHNEHLIPSMRGGIFLEMLGLPYQHTLQHSYLGNAPFDVAALAALSQAEEPYRVGKFLEVVTNDDRQFNAPGVRVPMLSLSRVETPCGKNNAWVFPEYHSHLDSPALCSAENLRASRDLILSILETYEADAVPTNHFKGEVFLSRYGITYDYAIDPKYGQALFEFMHAIDGNASLAAIALKHGLSIRTVHHIAKQFESHGLISMRSH
;
A
#
# COMPACT_ATOMS: atom_id res chain seq x y z
N MET A 1 23.06 22.61 -8.19
CA MET A 1 22.28 22.16 -7.01
C MET A 1 21.59 23.39 -6.47
N ALA A 2 20.35 23.61 -6.86
CA ALA A 2 19.55 24.72 -6.33
C ALA A 2 18.33 24.09 -5.65
N THR A 3 18.26 24.26 -4.35
CA THR A 3 17.16 23.81 -3.50
C THR A 3 15.96 24.72 -3.78
N VAL A 4 14.92 24.20 -4.42
CA VAL A 4 13.67 24.93 -4.60
C VAL A 4 12.92 24.85 -3.27
N VAL A 5 12.90 25.94 -2.53
CA VAL A 5 12.09 26.12 -1.33
C VAL A 5 10.69 26.52 -1.76
N VAL A 6 9.74 25.60 -1.70
CA VAL A 6 8.32 25.91 -1.82
C VAL A 6 7.84 26.37 -0.45
N ARG A 7 7.30 27.60 -0.36
CA ARG A 7 6.71 28.13 0.88
C ARG A 7 5.48 27.31 1.27
N PRO A 8 5.32 26.96 2.56
CA PRO A 8 4.09 26.33 3.02
C PRO A 8 2.93 27.34 3.02
N PRO A 9 1.70 26.91 2.70
CA PRO A 9 0.51 27.71 2.91
C PRO A 9 0.20 27.84 4.41
N GLU A 10 -0.36 28.97 4.81
CA GLU A 10 -0.79 29.29 6.17
C GLU A 10 -1.79 28.23 6.67
N VAL A 11 -1.53 27.75 7.88
CA VAL A 11 -2.38 26.77 8.57
C VAL A 11 -3.64 27.47 9.06
N ALA A 12 -4.78 27.16 8.45
CA ALA A 12 -6.07 27.52 9.00
C ALA A 12 -6.36 26.66 10.24
N GLU A 13 -6.63 27.29 11.37
CA GLU A 13 -7.05 26.61 12.60
C GLU A 13 -8.34 25.80 12.36
N VAL A 14 -8.24 24.49 12.43
CA VAL A 14 -9.40 23.58 12.44
C VAL A 14 -9.97 23.58 13.84
N LYS A 15 -11.13 24.17 14.02
CA LYS A 15 -11.91 24.10 15.26
C LYS A 15 -12.26 22.65 15.57
N SER A 16 -11.88 22.18 16.76
CA SER A 16 -12.27 20.89 17.30
C SER A 16 -13.78 20.80 17.46
N ASN A 17 -14.44 20.05 16.61
CA ASN A 17 -15.80 19.61 16.84
C ASN A 17 -15.76 18.44 17.83
N ASN A 18 -16.31 18.65 19.02
CA ASN A 18 -16.64 17.58 19.96
C ASN A 18 -17.71 16.68 19.34
N ALA A 19 -17.29 15.61 18.66
CA ALA A 19 -18.19 14.56 18.24
C ALA A 19 -18.50 13.67 19.44
N GLU A 20 -19.77 13.49 19.73
CA GLU A 20 -20.27 12.53 20.70
C GLU A 20 -19.69 11.14 20.46
N VAL A 21 -19.15 10.54 21.53
CA VAL A 21 -18.59 9.19 21.52
C VAL A 21 -19.69 8.21 21.10
N ALA A 22 -19.65 7.74 19.87
CA ALA A 22 -20.51 6.65 19.41
C ALA A 22 -20.25 5.41 20.25
N LYS A 23 -21.30 4.83 20.84
CA LYS A 23 -21.23 3.57 21.60
C LYS A 23 -20.62 2.48 20.70
N PRO A 24 -19.71 1.63 21.23
CA PRO A 24 -19.11 0.57 20.44
C PRO A 24 -20.21 -0.36 19.92
N THR A 25 -20.34 -0.44 18.60
CA THR A 25 -21.18 -1.45 17.95
C THR A 25 -20.53 -2.80 18.20
N SER A 26 -21.20 -3.68 18.94
CA SER A 26 -20.79 -5.07 19.11
C SER A 26 -20.76 -5.74 17.73
N VAL A 27 -19.56 -6.07 17.24
CA VAL A 27 -19.38 -6.82 15.99
C VAL A 27 -19.67 -8.28 16.32
N SER A 28 -20.87 -8.75 16.02
CA SER A 28 -21.21 -10.17 16.08
C SER A 28 -20.35 -10.91 15.06
N MET A 29 -19.43 -11.77 15.52
CA MET A 29 -18.62 -12.67 14.69
C MET A 29 -19.46 -13.83 14.14
N GLY A 30 -20.66 -13.56 13.64
CA GLY A 30 -21.46 -14.51 12.88
C GLY A 30 -20.83 -14.69 11.49
N VAL A 31 -20.16 -15.82 11.28
CA VAL A 31 -19.58 -16.24 9.98
C VAL A 31 -20.71 -16.57 9.00
N SER A 32 -21.38 -15.56 8.48
CA SER A 32 -22.16 -15.68 7.25
C SER A 32 -21.15 -15.54 6.10
N ARG A 33 -21.08 -16.54 5.21
CA ARG A 33 -20.34 -16.40 3.94
C ARG A 33 -20.90 -15.19 3.19
N ARG A 34 -20.24 -14.05 3.34
CA ARG A 34 -20.58 -12.85 2.56
C ARG A 34 -20.03 -13.05 1.16
N VAL A 35 -20.89 -13.37 0.24
CA VAL A 35 -20.55 -13.38 -1.20
C VAL A 35 -20.73 -11.95 -1.69
N LEU A 36 -19.65 -11.35 -2.19
CA LEU A 36 -19.72 -10.06 -2.86
C LEU A 36 -20.30 -10.25 -4.27
N ASN A 37 -21.15 -9.33 -4.69
CA ASN A 37 -21.58 -9.28 -6.07
C ASN A 37 -20.40 -8.94 -6.99
N PRO A 38 -20.35 -9.48 -8.22
CA PRO A 38 -19.37 -9.06 -9.20
C PRO A 38 -19.44 -7.54 -9.41
N GLY A 39 -18.30 -6.89 -9.44
CA GLY A 39 -18.23 -5.43 -9.61
C GLY A 39 -18.39 -4.63 -8.31
N ALA A 40 -18.22 -5.26 -7.15
CA ALA A 40 -18.23 -4.56 -5.88
C ALA A 40 -17.20 -3.42 -5.85
N THR A 41 -17.57 -2.32 -5.21
CA THR A 41 -16.71 -1.16 -4.99
C THR A 41 -15.63 -1.46 -3.96
N PRO A 42 -14.51 -0.70 -3.91
CA PRO A 42 -13.51 -0.83 -2.86
C PRO A 42 -14.09 -0.77 -1.45
N THR A 43 -15.06 0.10 -1.19
CA THR A 43 -15.71 0.22 0.12
C THR A 43 -16.56 -1.00 0.49
N GLU A 44 -17.22 -1.64 -0.48
CA GLU A 44 -17.96 -2.89 -0.25
C GLU A 44 -17.00 -4.06 0.00
N MET A 45 -15.86 -4.12 -0.70
CA MET A 45 -14.81 -5.10 -0.42
C MET A 45 -14.24 -4.93 0.99
N ILE A 46 -13.96 -3.70 1.42
CA ILE A 46 -13.56 -3.39 2.80
C ILE A 46 -14.63 -3.87 3.78
N ALA A 47 -15.89 -3.50 3.61
CA ALA A 47 -16.98 -3.85 4.52
C ALA A 47 -17.16 -5.38 4.66
N ALA A 48 -16.81 -6.15 3.62
CA ALA A 48 -16.92 -7.61 3.65
C ALA A 48 -15.74 -8.29 4.37
N THR A 49 -14.57 -7.66 4.45
CA THR A 49 -13.32 -8.32 4.85
C THR A 49 -12.63 -7.73 6.08
N TRP A 50 -12.88 -6.47 6.45
CA TRP A 50 -12.12 -5.78 7.49
C TRP A 50 -12.22 -6.40 8.88
N ALA A 51 -13.39 -6.93 9.26
CA ALA A 51 -13.64 -7.51 10.58
C ALA A 51 -13.12 -8.96 10.73
N LEU A 52 -12.56 -9.56 9.68
CA LEU A 52 -12.00 -10.90 9.74
C LEU A 52 -10.68 -10.90 10.54
N PRO A 53 -10.40 -11.95 11.34
CA PRO A 53 -9.13 -12.09 12.04
C PRO A 53 -8.02 -12.52 11.05
N ARG A 54 -7.49 -11.54 10.31
CA ARG A 54 -6.55 -11.73 9.21
C ARG A 54 -5.10 -11.69 9.72
N ASP A 55 -4.72 -12.68 10.55
CA ASP A 55 -3.34 -12.84 10.95
C ASP A 55 -2.50 -13.45 9.80
N LEU A 56 -1.16 -13.41 9.89
CA LEU A 56 -0.22 -13.82 8.81
C LEU A 56 -0.59 -15.14 8.13
N VAL A 57 -0.86 -16.18 8.92
CA VAL A 57 -1.35 -17.49 8.47
C VAL A 57 -2.56 -17.84 9.32
N SER A 58 -3.76 -17.65 8.79
CA SER A 58 -5.01 -17.78 9.55
C SER A 58 -6.22 -18.07 8.66
N ASP A 59 -7.27 -18.62 9.26
CA ASP A 59 -8.56 -18.84 8.56
C ASP A 59 -9.17 -17.50 8.08
N GLY A 60 -8.97 -16.40 8.84
CA GLY A 60 -9.49 -15.10 8.47
C GLY A 60 -8.82 -14.50 7.24
N TYR A 61 -7.50 -14.70 7.09
CA TYR A 61 -6.77 -14.33 5.88
C TYR A 61 -7.27 -15.13 4.67
N ASP A 62 -7.37 -16.45 4.82
CA ASP A 62 -7.86 -17.35 3.77
C ASP A 62 -9.26 -16.95 3.29
N GLN A 63 -10.16 -16.67 4.24
CA GLN A 63 -11.52 -16.24 3.94
C GLN A 63 -11.57 -14.87 3.25
N ALA A 64 -10.74 -13.91 3.67
CA ALA A 64 -10.66 -12.61 3.02
C ALA A 64 -10.21 -12.74 1.57
N LEU A 65 -9.19 -13.56 1.31
CA LEU A 65 -8.69 -13.81 -0.04
C LEU A 65 -9.75 -14.50 -0.92
N GLU A 66 -10.50 -15.47 -0.36
CA GLU A 66 -11.62 -16.12 -1.06
C GLU A 66 -12.73 -15.12 -1.43
N ILE A 67 -13.11 -14.23 -0.51
CA ILE A 67 -14.13 -13.20 -0.77
C ILE A 67 -13.66 -12.26 -1.90
N LEU A 68 -12.41 -11.80 -1.85
CA LEU A 68 -11.85 -10.89 -2.85
C LEU A 68 -11.67 -11.56 -4.22
N SER A 69 -11.45 -12.89 -4.27
CA SER A 69 -11.32 -13.64 -5.52
C SER A 69 -12.61 -13.68 -6.36
N SER A 70 -13.75 -13.35 -5.75
CA SER A 70 -15.02 -13.17 -6.47
C SER A 70 -15.05 -11.94 -7.38
N GLN A 71 -14.12 -11.00 -7.21
CA GLN A 71 -14.08 -9.73 -7.95
C GLN A 71 -13.21 -9.77 -9.20
N ILE A 72 -12.16 -10.57 -9.16
CA ILE A 72 -11.23 -10.84 -10.27
C ILE A 72 -10.54 -12.18 -9.97
N PRO A 73 -10.22 -13.01 -10.97
CA PRO A 73 -9.53 -14.27 -10.73
C PRO A 73 -8.18 -14.08 -10.03
N ILE A 74 -8.01 -14.69 -8.86
CA ILE A 74 -6.77 -14.68 -8.08
C ILE A 74 -6.17 -16.09 -8.10
N LYS A 75 -4.94 -16.22 -8.60
CA LYS A 75 -4.13 -17.41 -8.43
C LYS A 75 -3.54 -17.40 -7.02
N VAL A 76 -3.72 -18.47 -6.27
CA VAL A 76 -3.18 -18.59 -4.91
C VAL A 76 -1.91 -19.43 -4.94
N HIS A 77 -0.80 -18.85 -4.45
CA HIS A 77 0.44 -19.55 -4.16
C HIS A 77 0.43 -19.97 -2.69
N GLU A 78 0.82 -21.21 -2.43
CA GLU A 78 0.74 -21.81 -1.10
C GLU A 78 2.12 -22.27 -0.63
N TYR A 79 2.50 -21.86 0.60
CA TYR A 79 3.77 -22.21 1.23
C TYR A 79 3.51 -22.82 2.60
N ALA A 80 3.85 -24.09 2.78
CA ALA A 80 3.61 -24.81 4.04
C ALA A 80 4.38 -24.17 5.21
N SER A 81 3.82 -24.22 6.42
CA SER A 81 4.53 -23.84 7.64
C SER A 81 5.88 -24.56 7.74
N GLY A 82 6.93 -23.82 8.06
CA GLY A 82 8.29 -24.34 8.11
C GLY A 82 9.06 -24.26 6.80
N THR A 83 8.43 -23.90 5.67
CA THR A 83 9.14 -23.65 4.40
C THR A 83 10.16 -22.53 4.56
N GLU A 84 11.38 -22.78 4.11
CA GLU A 84 12.44 -21.76 4.10
C GLU A 84 12.27 -20.84 2.89
N CYS A 85 12.34 -19.53 3.16
CA CYS A 85 12.19 -18.46 2.17
C CYS A 85 13.39 -17.52 2.35
N TRP A 86 14.51 -17.81 1.68
CA TRP A 86 15.83 -17.22 1.92
C TRP A 86 16.24 -17.34 3.40
N THR A 87 16.32 -16.22 4.12
CA THR A 87 16.67 -16.20 5.57
C THR A 87 15.45 -16.26 6.49
N TRP A 88 14.25 -16.34 5.91
CA TRP A 88 12.98 -16.37 6.63
C TRP A 88 12.38 -17.77 6.62
N LYS A 89 11.40 -17.99 7.48
CA LYS A 89 10.66 -19.24 7.58
C LYS A 89 9.17 -18.97 7.71
N VAL A 90 8.34 -19.70 6.95
CA VAL A 90 6.88 -19.58 7.04
C VAL A 90 6.42 -19.98 8.45
N PRO A 91 5.67 -19.12 9.15
CA PRO A 91 5.19 -19.40 10.51
C PRO A 91 4.11 -20.46 10.53
N MET A 92 3.79 -20.95 11.72
CA MET A 92 2.65 -21.83 11.96
C MET A 92 1.34 -21.06 11.71
N LYS A 93 0.29 -21.78 11.33
CA LYS A 93 -1.07 -21.23 11.31
C LYS A 93 -1.53 -21.00 12.74
N TRP A 94 -1.96 -19.78 13.03
CA TRP A 94 -2.45 -19.38 14.33
C TRP A 94 -3.96 -19.18 14.36
N ARG A 95 -4.57 -19.58 15.47
CA ARG A 95 -5.99 -19.39 15.71
C ARG A 95 -6.23 -19.13 17.18
N CYS A 96 -6.95 -18.07 17.49
CA CYS A 96 -7.50 -17.81 18.82
C CYS A 96 -8.98 -18.20 18.85
N LYS A 97 -9.38 -19.02 19.84
CA LYS A 97 -10.76 -19.45 20.04
C LYS A 97 -11.46 -18.60 21.08
N ALA A 98 -10.75 -18.25 22.14
CA ALA A 98 -11.24 -17.43 23.23
C ALA A 98 -10.09 -16.70 23.92
N GLY A 99 -10.37 -15.56 24.51
CA GLY A 99 -9.42 -14.86 25.36
C GLY A 99 -10.12 -13.75 26.12
N PHE A 100 -9.86 -13.68 27.44
CA PHE A 100 -10.47 -12.64 28.29
C PHE A 100 -9.67 -12.39 29.57
N ILE A 101 -9.80 -11.19 30.10
CA ILE A 101 -9.48 -10.84 31.49
C ILE A 101 -10.80 -10.82 32.27
N GLU A 102 -10.81 -11.43 33.46
CA GLU A 102 -12.00 -11.53 34.29
C GLU A 102 -11.66 -11.26 35.76
N THR A 103 -12.50 -10.51 36.47
CA THR A 103 -12.43 -10.37 37.91
C THR A 103 -12.75 -11.70 38.59
N LEU A 104 -12.30 -11.91 39.86
CA LEU A 104 -12.66 -13.12 40.60
C LEU A 104 -14.17 -13.25 40.87
N ALA A 105 -14.94 -12.15 40.69
CA ALA A 105 -16.41 -12.14 40.75
C ALA A 105 -17.07 -12.52 39.40
N GLY A 106 -16.31 -12.90 38.38
CA GLY A 106 -16.82 -13.35 37.08
C GLY A 106 -17.17 -12.22 36.09
N LYS A 107 -16.74 -10.97 36.35
CA LYS A 107 -16.96 -9.86 35.42
C LYS A 107 -15.85 -9.84 34.36
N LYS A 108 -16.17 -10.08 33.11
CA LYS A 108 -15.23 -9.91 31.98
C LYS A 108 -14.95 -8.42 31.71
N ILE A 109 -13.68 -8.11 31.47
CA ILE A 109 -13.16 -6.76 31.24
C ILE A 109 -12.71 -6.60 29.78
N CYS A 110 -12.00 -7.58 29.24
CA CYS A 110 -11.61 -7.70 27.84
C CYS A 110 -12.12 -9.05 27.34
N ASP A 111 -12.63 -9.09 26.10
CA ASP A 111 -13.10 -10.35 25.52
C ASP A 111 -12.79 -10.35 24.00
N TYR A 112 -12.03 -11.36 23.55
CA TYR A 112 -11.70 -11.59 22.13
C TYR A 112 -12.94 -11.60 21.24
N GLN A 113 -14.06 -12.12 21.74
CA GLN A 113 -15.34 -12.16 21.01
C GLN A 113 -15.95 -10.78 20.76
N GLN A 114 -15.59 -9.79 21.58
CA GLN A 114 -16.01 -8.40 21.40
C GLN A 114 -15.09 -7.64 20.45
N ASN A 115 -13.78 -7.85 20.60
CA ASN A 115 -12.76 -7.28 19.71
C ASN A 115 -11.56 -8.20 19.64
N PRO A 116 -11.24 -8.76 18.46
CA PRO A 116 -10.08 -9.63 18.28
C PRO A 116 -8.75 -9.03 18.72
N LEU A 117 -8.59 -7.70 18.64
CA LEU A 117 -7.36 -7.03 19.07
C LEU A 117 -7.09 -7.11 20.57
N HIS A 118 -8.07 -7.51 21.39
CA HIS A 118 -7.79 -7.77 22.81
C HIS A 118 -6.74 -8.85 23.06
N ILE A 119 -6.51 -9.72 22.09
CA ILE A 119 -5.46 -10.73 22.14
C ILE A 119 -4.41 -10.40 21.08
N PRO A 120 -3.13 -10.20 21.48
CA PRO A 120 -2.05 -10.04 20.51
C PRO A 120 -1.98 -11.21 19.54
N SER A 121 -1.77 -10.93 18.27
CA SER A 121 -1.59 -11.98 17.26
C SER A 121 -0.46 -12.94 17.66
N TYR A 122 -0.65 -14.24 17.50
CA TYR A 122 0.28 -15.29 17.90
C TYR A 122 0.55 -15.39 19.42
N ALA A 123 -0.32 -14.83 20.27
CA ALA A 123 -0.25 -15.07 21.71
C ALA A 123 -0.46 -16.55 22.05
N HIS A 124 0.33 -17.08 22.98
CA HIS A 124 0.20 -18.45 23.48
C HIS A 124 -0.97 -18.59 24.46
N SER A 125 -1.48 -19.82 24.58
CA SER A 125 -2.52 -20.17 25.55
C SER A 125 -2.06 -19.98 26.98
N ILE A 126 -2.97 -19.49 27.83
CA ILE A 126 -2.83 -19.40 29.29
C ILE A 126 -4.20 -19.55 29.95
N ASP A 127 -4.25 -20.20 31.12
CA ASP A 127 -5.40 -20.17 32.04
C ASP A 127 -4.84 -20.08 33.48
N ALA A 128 -4.85 -18.89 34.03
CA ALA A 128 -4.22 -18.62 35.34
C ALA A 128 -4.93 -17.51 36.09
N THR A 129 -4.71 -17.48 37.41
CA THR A 129 -5.03 -16.32 38.25
C THR A 129 -3.73 -15.61 38.62
N VAL A 130 -3.56 -14.43 38.06
CA VAL A 130 -2.33 -13.61 38.24
C VAL A 130 -2.57 -12.41 39.15
N SER A 131 -1.52 -11.87 39.72
CA SER A 131 -1.60 -10.60 40.44
C SER A 131 -1.83 -9.43 39.48
N ARG A 132 -2.41 -8.34 40.00
CA ARG A 132 -2.53 -7.09 39.23
C ARG A 132 -1.15 -6.61 38.71
N ALA A 133 -0.12 -6.67 39.55
CA ALA A 133 1.21 -6.24 39.15
C ALA A 133 1.76 -7.06 37.96
N GLU A 134 1.57 -8.37 37.96
CA GLU A 134 1.93 -9.25 36.85
C GLU A 134 1.10 -8.94 35.61
N LEU A 135 -0.25 -8.88 35.73
CA LEU A 135 -1.14 -8.59 34.63
C LEU A 135 -0.74 -7.31 33.88
N LEU A 136 -0.42 -6.25 34.61
CA LEU A 136 -0.06 -4.95 34.03
C LEU A 136 1.22 -5.02 33.16
N THR A 137 2.12 -6.00 33.40
CA THR A 137 3.30 -6.22 32.53
C THR A 137 2.97 -6.91 31.22
N HIS A 138 1.78 -7.50 31.11
CA HIS A 138 1.25 -8.21 29.93
C HIS A 138 0.14 -7.45 29.21
N ILE A 139 -0.10 -6.18 29.58
CA ILE A 139 -1.11 -5.33 28.92
C ILE A 139 -0.43 -4.33 28.00
N GLY A 140 -0.76 -4.44 26.69
CA GLY A 140 -0.46 -3.42 25.69
C GLY A 140 -1.54 -2.34 25.65
N VAL A 141 -1.12 -1.08 25.55
CA VAL A 141 -1.98 0.10 25.35
C VAL A 141 -1.43 0.96 24.23
N HIS A 142 -2.33 1.74 23.60
CA HIS A 142 -1.91 2.65 22.55
C HIS A 142 -1.19 3.86 23.16
N PRO A 143 0.04 4.22 22.67
CA PRO A 143 0.88 5.22 23.37
C PRO A 143 0.36 6.66 23.24
N LYS A 144 -0.57 6.94 22.33
CA LYS A 144 -1.08 8.30 22.07
C LYS A 144 -2.59 8.45 22.28
N LEU A 145 -3.37 7.39 22.10
CA LEU A 145 -4.83 7.43 22.16
C LEU A 145 -5.36 6.60 23.34
N PRO A 146 -5.75 7.23 24.45
CA PRO A 146 -6.10 6.52 25.69
C PRO A 146 -7.30 5.56 25.57
N HIS A 147 -8.16 5.74 24.57
CA HIS A 147 -9.34 4.90 24.32
C HIS A 147 -9.12 3.86 23.22
N ALA A 148 -7.97 3.86 22.57
CA ALA A 148 -7.66 2.90 21.52
C ALA A 148 -7.19 1.55 22.07
N ILE A 149 -7.64 0.46 21.46
CA ILE A 149 -7.10 -0.89 21.66
C ILE A 149 -6.03 -1.07 20.59
N PRO A 150 -4.76 -1.25 20.95
CA PRO A 150 -3.68 -1.37 19.95
C PRO A 150 -3.70 -2.74 19.28
N TYR A 151 -3.11 -2.81 18.10
CA TYR A 151 -2.67 -4.05 17.46
C TYR A 151 -1.24 -4.36 17.89
N THR A 152 -1.01 -5.53 18.46
CA THR A 152 0.32 -6.05 18.83
C THR A 152 0.42 -7.53 18.49
N TYR A 153 1.65 -8.07 18.47
CA TYR A 153 1.90 -9.43 18.02
C TYR A 153 3.15 -10.06 18.65
N PHE A 154 3.19 -11.40 18.62
CA PHE A 154 4.29 -12.25 19.07
C PHE A 154 4.93 -13.04 17.91
N PHE A 155 4.94 -12.53 16.68
CA PHE A 155 5.54 -13.21 15.53
C PHE A 155 6.97 -13.69 15.87
N TYR A 156 7.23 -15.00 15.67
CA TYR A 156 8.53 -15.63 15.96
C TYR A 156 9.03 -15.48 17.42
N LYS A 157 8.16 -15.09 18.35
CA LYS A 157 8.45 -14.97 19.78
C LYS A 157 7.43 -15.76 20.57
N GLU A 158 7.83 -16.22 21.76
CA GLU A 158 6.90 -16.80 22.71
C GLU A 158 6.39 -15.73 23.69
N GLY A 159 5.10 -15.79 24.00
CA GLY A 159 4.52 -14.85 24.94
C GLY A 159 3.00 -14.92 24.99
N TRP A 160 2.43 -14.34 26.03
CA TRP A 160 1.02 -14.08 26.17
C TRP A 160 0.79 -12.64 26.62
N GLY A 161 -0.38 -12.10 26.34
CA GLY A 161 -0.73 -10.75 26.74
C GLY A 161 -2.14 -10.38 26.33
N PHE A 162 -2.52 -9.19 26.69
CA PHE A 162 -3.78 -8.56 26.33
C PHE A 162 -3.53 -7.15 25.84
N ASN A 163 -4.38 -6.68 24.92
CA ASN A 163 -4.43 -5.29 24.52
C ASN A 163 -5.73 -4.66 25.01
N THR A 164 -5.64 -3.44 25.52
CA THR A 164 -6.82 -2.69 25.95
C THR A 164 -6.59 -1.19 25.81
N SER A 165 -7.62 -0.40 26.06
CA SER A 165 -7.45 1.05 26.19
C SER A 165 -6.76 1.38 27.50
N GLU A 166 -6.02 2.50 27.56
CA GLU A 166 -5.42 2.99 28.79
C GLU A 166 -6.47 3.22 29.88
N ILE A 167 -7.65 3.72 29.50
CA ILE A 167 -8.78 3.92 30.40
C ILE A 167 -9.19 2.61 31.10
N VAL A 168 -9.27 1.51 30.33
CA VAL A 168 -9.60 0.18 30.90
C VAL A 168 -8.45 -0.33 31.78
N ARG A 169 -7.21 -0.18 31.33
CA ARG A 169 -6.01 -0.57 32.11
C ARG A 169 -5.99 0.14 33.48
N GLU A 170 -6.26 1.44 33.53
CA GLU A 170 -6.33 2.22 34.77
C GLU A 170 -7.47 1.79 35.67
N SER A 171 -8.56 1.27 35.11
CA SER A 171 -9.72 0.78 35.87
C SER A 171 -9.49 -0.56 36.57
N LEU A 172 -8.38 -1.24 36.32
CA LEU A 172 -8.02 -2.50 36.97
C LEU A 172 -7.53 -2.23 38.40
N GLN A 173 -8.42 -2.38 39.39
CA GLN A 173 -8.13 -2.08 40.80
C GLN A 173 -8.12 -3.31 41.72
N ASP A 174 -8.61 -4.48 41.26
CA ASP A 174 -8.58 -5.71 42.05
C ASP A 174 -7.15 -6.24 42.20
N ASP A 175 -6.84 -6.91 43.32
CA ASP A 175 -5.52 -7.45 43.58
C ASP A 175 -5.13 -8.59 42.61
N ARG A 176 -6.12 -9.33 42.12
CA ARG A 176 -5.94 -10.51 41.25
C ARG A 176 -7.03 -10.58 40.19
N TYR A 177 -6.64 -11.15 39.05
CA TYR A 177 -7.49 -11.38 37.89
C TYR A 177 -7.32 -12.79 37.35
N ARG A 178 -8.37 -13.41 36.86
CA ARG A 178 -8.27 -14.57 35.98
C ARG A 178 -7.94 -14.10 34.57
N VAL A 179 -6.95 -14.70 33.96
CA VAL A 179 -6.57 -14.53 32.57
C VAL A 179 -6.75 -15.83 31.82
N HIS A 180 -7.39 -15.79 30.67
CA HIS A 180 -7.61 -16.96 29.85
C HIS A 180 -7.36 -16.63 28.38
N ILE A 181 -6.52 -17.39 27.71
CA ILE A 181 -6.33 -17.38 26.26
C ILE A 181 -6.33 -18.82 25.81
N GLU A 182 -7.26 -19.18 24.91
CA GLU A 182 -7.30 -20.44 24.22
C GLU A 182 -6.90 -20.20 22.77
N SER A 183 -5.62 -20.46 22.47
CA SER A 183 -5.05 -20.33 21.15
C SER A 183 -4.30 -21.59 20.75
N GLU A 184 -4.13 -21.79 19.47
CA GLU A 184 -3.38 -22.92 18.92
C GLU A 184 -2.50 -22.46 17.74
N ALA A 185 -1.30 -22.99 17.68
CA ALA A 185 -0.40 -22.88 16.53
C ALA A 185 -0.22 -24.27 15.91
N THR A 186 -0.70 -24.46 14.70
CA THR A 186 -0.70 -25.75 13.98
C THR A 186 -0.02 -25.59 12.63
N PRO A 187 0.49 -26.68 12.03
CA PRO A 187 0.91 -26.65 10.64
C PRO A 187 -0.20 -26.12 9.74
N GLY A 188 0.13 -25.19 8.85
CA GLY A 188 -0.80 -24.56 7.94
C GLY A 188 -0.10 -24.13 6.66
N THR A 189 -0.69 -23.20 5.95
CA THR A 189 -0.22 -22.72 4.65
C THR A 189 -0.32 -21.22 4.57
N LEU A 190 0.81 -20.56 4.37
CA LEU A 190 0.86 -19.13 4.01
C LEU A 190 0.35 -19.00 2.58
N LYS A 191 -0.56 -18.08 2.34
CA LYS A 191 -1.11 -17.84 1.00
C LYS A 191 -0.70 -16.47 0.47
N VAL A 192 -0.32 -16.44 -0.80
CA VAL A 192 -0.09 -15.23 -1.57
C VAL A 192 -1.03 -15.23 -2.76
N GLY A 193 -1.89 -14.21 -2.85
CA GLY A 193 -2.76 -14.01 -4.00
C GLY A 193 -2.02 -13.32 -5.13
N GLU A 194 -2.16 -13.81 -6.36
CA GLU A 194 -1.60 -13.21 -7.56
C GLU A 194 -2.70 -12.94 -8.58
N ILE A 195 -2.80 -11.70 -9.04
CA ILE A 195 -3.56 -11.33 -10.23
C ILE A 195 -2.55 -10.99 -11.32
N PHE A 196 -2.59 -11.69 -12.44
CA PHE A 196 -1.66 -11.49 -13.54
C PHE A 196 -2.41 -11.16 -14.83
N LEU A 197 -2.08 -10.03 -15.44
CA LEU A 197 -2.59 -9.59 -16.74
C LEU A 197 -1.44 -9.56 -17.74
N PRO A 198 -1.44 -10.45 -18.75
CA PRO A 198 -0.39 -10.45 -19.76
C PRO A 198 -0.46 -9.20 -20.64
N GLY A 199 0.71 -8.70 -21.03
CA GLY A 199 0.91 -7.65 -22.03
C GLY A 199 1.61 -8.19 -23.27
N ASP A 200 2.00 -7.27 -24.16
CA ASP A 200 2.76 -7.58 -25.37
C ASP A 200 4.23 -7.98 -25.06
N SER A 201 4.72 -7.60 -23.86
CA SER A 201 6.06 -7.92 -23.35
C SER A 201 5.99 -8.83 -22.13
N GLU A 202 7.00 -9.68 -21.95
CA GLU A 202 7.21 -10.43 -20.69
C GLU A 202 7.67 -9.53 -19.54
N GLU A 203 8.13 -8.31 -19.83
CA GLU A 203 8.46 -7.32 -18.81
C GLU A 203 7.21 -6.95 -18.01
N CYS A 204 7.37 -6.87 -16.68
CA CYS A 204 6.23 -6.78 -15.77
C CYS A 204 6.33 -5.58 -14.83
N LEU A 205 5.22 -4.90 -14.63
CA LEU A 205 5.04 -3.93 -13.54
C LEU A 205 4.29 -4.58 -12.38
N VAL A 206 4.81 -4.38 -11.17
CA VAL A 206 4.31 -5.06 -9.97
C VAL A 206 3.58 -4.10 -9.05
N LEU A 207 2.37 -4.44 -8.65
CA LEU A 207 1.68 -3.86 -7.51
C LEU A 207 1.79 -4.86 -6.35
N CYS A 208 1.99 -4.38 -5.13
CA CYS A 208 2.04 -5.21 -3.95
C CYS A 208 1.25 -4.56 -2.82
N ALA A 209 0.43 -5.32 -2.11
CA ALA A 209 -0.31 -4.85 -0.94
C ALA A 209 -0.49 -5.99 0.06
N HIS A 210 -0.48 -5.69 1.36
CA HIS A 210 -0.69 -6.71 2.37
C HIS A 210 -2.15 -6.78 2.84
N LEU A 211 -2.62 -8.00 3.11
CA LEU A 211 -4.01 -8.29 3.49
C LEU A 211 -4.17 -8.60 4.97
N ASP A 212 -3.13 -8.96 5.66
CA ASP A 212 -3.14 -9.22 7.09
C ASP A 212 -3.43 -7.95 7.90
N HIS A 213 -3.27 -7.98 9.20
CA HIS A 213 -3.72 -6.99 10.18
C HIS A 213 -5.22 -7.03 10.45
N PRO A 214 -5.63 -7.84 11.48
CA PRO A 214 -7.04 -7.95 11.87
C PRO A 214 -7.61 -6.59 12.30
N MET A 215 -8.85 -6.32 11.97
CA MET A 215 -9.59 -5.12 12.36
C MET A 215 -9.01 -3.78 11.86
N GLN A 216 -8.07 -3.80 10.89
CA GLN A 216 -7.49 -2.59 10.31
C GLN A 216 -7.87 -2.45 8.84
N VAL A 217 -8.04 -1.21 8.39
CA VAL A 217 -8.51 -0.89 7.04
C VAL A 217 -7.44 -0.20 6.22
N ASN A 218 -6.90 0.91 6.71
CA ASN A 218 -5.90 1.65 5.94
C ASN A 218 -4.57 0.92 5.91
N ASP A 219 -4.23 0.25 7.00
CA ASP A 219 -3.05 -0.59 7.16
C ASP A 219 -3.42 -2.08 6.96
N GLY A 220 -3.32 -2.68 5.83
CA GLY A 220 -3.01 -2.41 4.42
C GLY A 220 -4.19 -2.77 3.50
N LEU A 221 -5.40 -3.13 4.07
CA LEU A 221 -6.56 -3.58 3.27
C LEU A 221 -6.96 -2.55 2.20
N SER A 222 -6.82 -1.25 2.47
CA SER A 222 -7.08 -0.19 1.50
C SER A 222 -6.20 -0.32 0.25
N GLY A 223 -4.93 -0.71 0.43
CA GLY A 223 -4.02 -1.00 -0.68
C GLY A 223 -4.46 -2.18 -1.52
N VAL A 224 -4.93 -3.26 -0.88
CA VAL A 224 -5.43 -4.46 -1.57
C VAL A 224 -6.64 -4.14 -2.45
N VAL A 225 -7.65 -3.46 -1.91
CA VAL A 225 -8.88 -3.18 -2.66
C VAL A 225 -8.65 -2.16 -3.79
N VAL A 226 -7.76 -1.19 -3.59
CA VAL A 226 -7.34 -0.26 -4.65
C VAL A 226 -6.54 -1.01 -5.72
N GLY A 227 -5.61 -1.90 -5.32
CA GLY A 227 -4.86 -2.74 -6.26
C GLY A 227 -5.78 -3.60 -7.13
N ILE A 228 -6.80 -4.22 -6.54
CA ILE A 228 -7.82 -4.99 -7.29
C ILE A 228 -8.58 -4.07 -8.27
N ASP A 229 -8.97 -2.87 -7.84
CA ASP A 229 -9.71 -1.93 -8.69
C ASP A 229 -8.83 -1.43 -9.87
N VAL A 230 -7.53 -1.18 -9.62
CA VAL A 230 -6.54 -0.88 -10.69
C VAL A 230 -6.44 -2.04 -11.68
N MET A 231 -6.31 -3.29 -11.21
CA MET A 231 -6.20 -4.46 -12.09
C MET A 231 -7.47 -4.64 -12.95
N ARG A 232 -8.65 -4.39 -12.38
CA ARG A 232 -9.93 -4.42 -13.14
C ARG A 232 -9.99 -3.35 -14.24
N GLU A 233 -9.45 -2.15 -13.99
CA GLU A 233 -9.37 -1.11 -15.02
C GLU A 233 -8.35 -1.48 -16.11
N LEU A 234 -7.21 -2.05 -15.73
CA LEU A 234 -6.21 -2.52 -16.69
C LEU A 234 -6.71 -3.71 -17.53
N GLU A 235 -7.53 -4.60 -16.96
CA GLU A 235 -8.12 -5.73 -17.68
C GLU A 235 -9.01 -5.28 -18.86
N LYS A 236 -9.71 -4.13 -18.73
CA LYS A 236 -10.56 -3.56 -19.80
C LYS A 236 -9.76 -3.05 -21.01
N ARG A 237 -8.44 -2.84 -20.87
CA ARG A 237 -7.59 -2.32 -21.94
C ARG A 237 -7.31 -3.41 -22.97
N ARG A 238 -7.50 -3.07 -24.24
CA ARG A 238 -7.26 -4.00 -25.36
C ARG A 238 -5.77 -4.29 -25.59
N GLN A 239 -4.92 -3.33 -25.31
CA GLN A 239 -3.47 -3.43 -25.47
C GLN A 239 -2.77 -2.97 -24.19
N ARG A 240 -1.75 -3.69 -23.79
CA ARG A 240 -0.85 -3.41 -22.68
C ARG A 240 0.55 -3.73 -23.15
N ARG A 241 1.43 -2.76 -23.13
CA ARG A 241 2.85 -2.97 -23.48
C ARG A 241 3.54 -3.89 -22.49
N PHE A 242 3.36 -3.63 -21.19
CA PHE A 242 3.88 -4.46 -20.12
C PHE A 242 2.84 -5.44 -19.61
N SER A 243 3.30 -6.54 -19.06
CA SER A 243 2.48 -7.38 -18.19
C SER A 243 2.30 -6.68 -16.83
N TYR A 244 1.19 -6.94 -16.15
CA TYR A 244 0.89 -6.38 -14.82
C TYR A 244 0.66 -7.51 -13.83
N ARG A 245 1.18 -7.31 -12.62
CA ARG A 245 1.05 -8.27 -11.52
C ARG A 245 0.65 -7.54 -10.24
N LEU A 246 -0.44 -7.97 -9.61
CA LEU A 246 -0.76 -7.58 -8.24
C LEU A 246 -0.48 -8.77 -7.33
N LEU A 247 0.33 -8.55 -6.30
CA LEU A 247 0.59 -9.50 -5.22
C LEU A 247 -0.16 -9.05 -3.97
N ILE A 248 -1.00 -9.94 -3.45
CA ILE A 248 -1.72 -9.78 -2.18
C ILE A 248 -1.03 -10.68 -1.17
N VAL A 249 -0.34 -10.09 -0.21
CA VAL A 249 0.61 -10.79 0.66
C VAL A 249 0.22 -10.70 2.14
N SER A 250 0.80 -11.56 2.97
CA SER A 250 0.99 -11.27 4.39
C SER A 250 2.26 -10.44 4.51
N GLU A 251 2.23 -9.38 5.32
CA GLU A 251 3.30 -8.41 5.46
C GLU A 251 4.67 -9.08 5.62
N THR A 252 5.63 -8.65 4.85
CA THR A 252 7.01 -9.11 4.82
C THR A 252 7.17 -10.58 4.42
N ILE A 253 6.63 -11.53 5.19
CA ILE A 253 6.84 -12.96 4.93
C ILE A 253 6.18 -13.42 3.62
N GLY A 254 5.07 -12.82 3.23
CA GLY A 254 4.37 -13.15 1.99
C GLY A 254 5.17 -12.73 0.75
N SER A 255 5.68 -11.51 0.70
CA SER A 255 6.53 -11.04 -0.40
C SER A 255 7.85 -11.80 -0.47
N VAL A 256 8.49 -12.09 0.68
CA VAL A 256 9.69 -12.92 0.74
C VAL A 256 9.43 -14.33 0.23
N ALA A 257 8.34 -14.97 0.65
CA ALA A 257 7.97 -16.32 0.20
C ALA A 257 7.73 -16.34 -1.31
N TYR A 258 7.00 -15.35 -1.83
CA TYR A 258 6.75 -15.26 -3.27
C TYR A 258 8.06 -15.07 -4.06
N LEU A 259 8.88 -14.09 -3.69
CA LEU A 259 10.10 -13.77 -4.41
C LEU A 259 11.11 -14.91 -4.37
N SER A 260 11.32 -15.53 -3.21
CA SER A 260 12.29 -16.63 -3.05
C SER A 260 11.94 -17.88 -3.86
N HIS A 261 10.66 -18.14 -4.10
CA HIS A 261 10.21 -19.28 -4.89
C HIS A 261 9.95 -18.95 -6.37
N ASN A 262 10.09 -17.68 -6.75
CA ASN A 262 9.89 -17.20 -8.12
C ASN A 262 11.06 -16.30 -8.58
N GLU A 263 12.30 -16.60 -8.16
CA GLU A 263 13.49 -15.80 -8.51
C GLU A 263 13.64 -15.59 -10.02
N HIS A 264 13.23 -16.58 -10.83
CA HIS A 264 13.28 -16.50 -12.29
C HIS A 264 12.41 -15.38 -12.88
N LEU A 265 11.42 -14.87 -12.13
CA LEU A 265 10.56 -13.75 -12.55
C LEU A 265 11.18 -12.39 -12.24
N ILE A 266 12.11 -12.31 -11.28
CA ILE A 266 12.69 -11.04 -10.80
C ILE A 266 13.30 -10.22 -11.96
N PRO A 267 14.08 -10.80 -12.90
CA PRO A 267 14.66 -10.05 -14.00
C PRO A 267 13.65 -9.39 -14.93
N SER A 268 12.42 -9.91 -15.01
CA SER A 268 11.34 -9.31 -15.81
C SER A 268 10.61 -8.16 -15.10
N MET A 269 10.77 -7.99 -13.79
CA MET A 269 10.13 -6.94 -13.01
C MET A 269 10.84 -5.60 -13.21
N ARG A 270 10.25 -4.71 -14.00
CA ARG A 270 10.85 -3.41 -14.39
C ARG A 270 10.65 -2.31 -13.36
N GLY A 271 9.71 -2.49 -12.44
CA GLY A 271 9.38 -1.58 -11.36
C GLY A 271 8.05 -1.94 -10.74
N GLY A 272 7.64 -1.21 -9.70
CA GLY A 272 6.38 -1.46 -9.05
C GLY A 272 6.01 -0.43 -8.00
N ILE A 273 4.82 -0.61 -7.40
CA ILE A 273 4.30 0.25 -6.35
C ILE A 273 3.77 -0.64 -5.21
N PHE A 274 4.29 -0.44 -4.02
CA PHE A 274 3.68 -0.93 -2.80
C PHE A 274 2.55 0.01 -2.38
N LEU A 275 1.40 -0.56 -2.05
CA LEU A 275 0.13 0.14 -1.85
C LEU A 275 -0.38 -0.06 -0.43
N GLU A 276 -0.53 1.03 0.33
CA GLU A 276 -1.17 1.01 1.65
C GLU A 276 -1.70 2.38 2.06
N MET A 277 -2.59 2.44 3.05
CA MET A 277 -3.11 3.68 3.64
C MET A 277 -3.77 4.63 2.63
N LEU A 278 -4.40 4.08 1.58
CA LEU A 278 -4.89 4.84 0.43
C LEU A 278 -6.26 5.50 0.62
N GLY A 279 -6.96 5.19 1.72
CA GLY A 279 -8.27 5.75 2.04
C GLY A 279 -8.26 6.97 2.95
N LEU A 280 -7.12 7.33 3.53
CA LEU A 280 -6.97 8.41 4.51
C LEU A 280 -7.15 9.81 3.88
N PRO A 281 -7.58 10.81 4.69
CA PRO A 281 -7.86 12.18 4.21
C PRO A 281 -6.61 13.06 4.05
N TYR A 282 -5.44 12.44 3.88
CA TYR A 282 -4.18 13.16 3.71
C TYR A 282 -3.76 13.19 2.23
N GLN A 283 -2.81 14.06 1.90
CA GLN A 283 -2.25 14.14 0.55
C GLN A 283 -1.49 12.86 0.17
N HIS A 284 -1.44 12.54 -1.11
CA HIS A 284 -0.60 11.46 -1.60
C HIS A 284 0.86 11.69 -1.22
N THR A 285 1.51 10.64 -0.75
CA THR A 285 2.93 10.63 -0.41
C THR A 285 3.59 9.48 -1.14
N LEU A 286 4.48 9.81 -2.07
CA LEU A 286 5.29 8.86 -2.82
C LEU A 286 6.63 8.66 -2.11
N GLN A 287 7.03 7.41 -1.92
CA GLN A 287 8.39 7.05 -1.54
C GLN A 287 9.14 6.50 -2.75
N HIS A 288 10.33 7.04 -3.00
CA HIS A 288 11.22 6.54 -4.04
C HIS A 288 11.65 5.09 -3.81
N SER A 289 12.00 4.41 -4.90
CA SER A 289 12.76 3.16 -4.82
C SER A 289 14.13 3.40 -4.17
N TYR A 290 14.84 2.32 -3.84
CA TYR A 290 16.22 2.42 -3.33
C TYR A 290 17.15 3.20 -4.28
N LEU A 291 16.97 3.06 -5.59
CA LEU A 291 17.75 3.79 -6.60
C LEU A 291 17.39 5.27 -6.66
N GLY A 292 16.13 5.63 -6.44
CA GLY A 292 15.62 7.00 -6.39
C GLY A 292 15.56 7.73 -7.74
N ASN A 293 16.07 7.11 -8.80
CA ASN A 293 16.13 7.66 -10.14
C ASN A 293 15.99 6.60 -11.25
N ALA A 294 15.49 5.43 -10.92
CA ALA A 294 15.15 4.43 -11.93
C ALA A 294 14.09 5.01 -12.90
N PRO A 295 14.00 4.51 -14.13
CA PRO A 295 12.99 4.98 -15.09
C PRO A 295 11.57 5.00 -14.51
N PHE A 296 11.23 4.05 -13.67
CA PHE A 296 9.91 3.99 -13.01
C PHE A 296 9.74 5.10 -11.94
N ASP A 297 10.81 5.46 -11.17
CA ASP A 297 10.79 6.62 -10.26
C ASP A 297 10.51 7.92 -11.04
N VAL A 298 11.18 8.09 -12.18
CA VAL A 298 11.05 9.28 -13.03
C VAL A 298 9.63 9.40 -13.60
N ALA A 299 9.09 8.31 -14.13
CA ALA A 299 7.72 8.28 -14.66
C ALA A 299 6.67 8.57 -13.59
N ALA A 300 6.86 8.03 -12.37
CA ALA A 300 5.96 8.31 -11.24
C ALA A 300 5.97 9.78 -10.86
N LEU A 301 7.15 10.40 -10.77
CA LEU A 301 7.26 11.84 -10.51
C LEU A 301 6.62 12.69 -11.62
N ALA A 302 6.79 12.29 -12.89
CA ALA A 302 6.17 12.99 -14.00
C ALA A 302 4.64 12.92 -13.93
N ALA A 303 4.08 11.77 -13.54
CA ALA A 303 2.65 11.62 -13.32
C ALA A 303 2.17 12.49 -12.15
N LEU A 304 2.86 12.43 -11.01
CA LEU A 304 2.53 13.25 -9.82
C LEU A 304 2.57 14.74 -10.11
N SER A 305 3.54 15.21 -10.90
CA SER A 305 3.67 16.63 -11.25
C SER A 305 2.48 17.19 -12.04
N GLN A 306 1.62 16.30 -12.58
CA GLN A 306 0.39 16.67 -13.28
C GLN A 306 -0.86 16.52 -12.40
N ALA A 307 -0.73 15.98 -11.19
CA ALA A 307 -1.85 15.86 -10.28
C ALA A 307 -2.34 17.23 -9.81
N GLU A 308 -3.66 17.39 -9.73
CA GLU A 308 -4.28 18.64 -9.22
C GLU A 308 -4.15 18.72 -7.69
N GLU A 309 -4.13 17.56 -7.01
CA GLU A 309 -3.97 17.49 -5.57
C GLU A 309 -2.51 17.73 -5.15
N PRO A 310 -2.29 18.38 -3.99
CA PRO A 310 -0.97 18.44 -3.40
C PRO A 310 -0.42 17.05 -3.12
N TYR A 311 0.89 16.88 -3.24
CA TYR A 311 1.56 15.63 -2.94
C TYR A 311 2.89 15.86 -2.21
N ARG A 312 3.40 14.79 -1.59
CA ARG A 312 4.73 14.76 -0.98
C ARG A 312 5.57 13.67 -1.64
N VAL A 313 6.89 13.85 -1.57
CA VAL A 313 7.86 12.86 -2.03
C VAL A 313 8.92 12.67 -0.96
N GLY A 314 9.18 11.42 -0.59
CA GLY A 314 10.25 11.04 0.32
C GLY A 314 11.24 10.09 -0.35
N LYS A 315 12.43 9.98 0.23
CA LYS A 315 13.42 8.99 -0.19
C LYS A 315 13.02 7.60 0.32
N PHE A 316 13.73 6.59 -0.17
CA PHE A 316 13.58 5.22 0.33
C PHE A 316 13.74 5.15 1.87
N LEU A 317 12.82 4.47 2.55
CA LEU A 317 12.69 4.35 4.01
C LEU A 317 12.35 5.65 4.77
N GLU A 318 11.89 6.69 4.08
CA GLU A 318 11.49 7.94 4.76
C GLU A 318 9.98 8.08 4.96
N VAL A 319 9.16 7.39 4.16
CA VAL A 319 7.69 7.49 4.23
C VAL A 319 7.08 6.31 4.95
N VAL A 320 7.34 5.11 4.47
CA VAL A 320 6.92 3.83 5.06
C VAL A 320 8.08 2.84 5.01
N THR A 321 7.99 1.75 5.76
CA THR A 321 9.02 0.70 5.79
C THR A 321 8.35 -0.66 5.78
N ASN A 322 7.81 -1.07 4.64
CA ASN A 322 7.00 -2.27 4.48
C ASN A 322 7.55 -3.21 3.38
N ASP A 323 6.70 -3.93 2.65
CA ASP A 323 7.08 -4.92 1.64
C ASP A 323 7.91 -4.36 0.47
N ASP A 324 7.85 -3.04 0.21
CA ASP A 324 8.74 -2.35 -0.73
C ASP A 324 10.22 -2.65 -0.47
N ARG A 325 10.60 -2.88 0.80
CA ARG A 325 11.98 -3.25 1.20
C ARG A 325 12.43 -4.57 0.60
N GLN A 326 11.52 -5.54 0.45
CA GLN A 326 11.86 -6.87 -0.07
C GLN A 326 12.22 -6.80 -1.55
N PHE A 327 11.48 -6.00 -2.32
CA PHE A 327 11.76 -5.79 -3.73
C PHE A 327 13.05 -4.97 -3.96
N ASN A 328 13.28 -3.96 -3.14
CA ASN A 328 14.48 -3.11 -3.20
C ASN A 328 15.72 -3.77 -2.57
N ALA A 329 15.59 -4.93 -1.92
CA ALA A 329 16.64 -5.59 -1.15
C ALA A 329 17.85 -6.00 -2.01
N PRO A 330 19.04 -6.16 -1.40
CA PRO A 330 20.21 -6.71 -2.10
C PRO A 330 19.89 -8.07 -2.71
N GLY A 331 20.30 -8.27 -3.97
CA GLY A 331 20.04 -9.50 -4.73
C GLY A 331 18.69 -9.55 -5.45
N VAL A 332 17.74 -8.64 -5.13
CA VAL A 332 16.44 -8.47 -5.81
C VAL A 332 16.46 -7.23 -6.70
N ARG A 333 16.62 -6.04 -6.12
CA ARG A 333 16.81 -4.76 -6.83
C ARG A 333 15.73 -4.41 -7.87
N VAL A 334 14.49 -4.81 -7.63
CA VAL A 334 13.35 -4.29 -8.37
C VAL A 334 13.03 -2.89 -7.85
N PRO A 335 12.96 -1.84 -8.72
CA PRO A 335 12.63 -0.48 -8.30
C PRO A 335 11.17 -0.40 -7.81
N MET A 336 10.94 -0.71 -6.54
CA MET A 336 9.62 -0.65 -5.91
C MET A 336 9.46 0.68 -5.18
N LEU A 337 8.51 1.48 -5.64
CA LEU A 337 8.02 2.68 -4.98
C LEU A 337 7.07 2.29 -3.85
N SER A 338 6.71 3.25 -2.98
CA SER A 338 5.54 3.12 -2.12
C SER A 338 4.63 4.33 -2.30
N LEU A 339 3.32 4.11 -2.37
CA LEU A 339 2.31 5.15 -2.45
C LEU A 339 1.35 5.01 -1.27
N SER A 340 1.20 6.09 -0.52
CA SER A 340 0.33 6.15 0.65
C SER A 340 -0.30 7.54 0.81
N ARG A 341 -1.26 7.65 1.72
CA ARG A 341 -1.83 8.92 2.22
C ARG A 341 -1.58 8.99 3.71
N VAL A 342 -0.40 9.40 4.13
CA VAL A 342 -0.03 9.48 5.55
C VAL A 342 -0.09 10.90 6.07
N GLU A 343 -0.44 11.08 7.34
CA GLU A 343 -0.40 12.39 8.00
C GLU A 343 1.05 12.87 8.10
N THR A 344 1.90 12.01 8.63
CA THR A 344 3.33 12.29 8.81
C THR A 344 4.14 11.09 8.30
N PRO A 345 5.09 11.28 7.38
CA PRO A 345 6.01 10.22 6.99
C PRO A 345 6.73 9.63 8.20
N CYS A 346 7.00 8.32 8.19
CA CYS A 346 7.63 7.64 9.32
C CYS A 346 9.03 8.18 9.61
N GLY A 347 9.82 8.49 8.58
CA GLY A 347 11.18 8.98 8.75
C GLY A 347 12.01 8.09 9.68
N LYS A 348 13.09 8.64 10.24
CA LYS A 348 13.98 7.88 11.13
C LYS A 348 13.45 7.73 12.57
N ASN A 349 12.47 8.55 12.99
CA ASN A 349 12.09 8.69 14.41
C ASN A 349 10.57 8.64 14.64
N ASN A 350 9.76 8.42 13.61
CA ASN A 350 8.31 8.36 13.74
C ASN A 350 7.80 7.00 13.29
N ALA A 351 7.19 6.25 14.23
CA ALA A 351 6.53 4.98 13.92
C ALA A 351 5.02 5.14 13.63
N TRP A 352 4.48 6.35 13.79
CA TRP A 352 3.04 6.62 13.73
C TRP A 352 2.73 7.51 12.54
N VAL A 353 2.35 6.89 11.45
CA VAL A 353 2.08 7.55 10.15
C VAL A 353 0.74 8.25 10.10
N PHE A 354 -0.21 7.86 10.95
CA PHE A 354 -1.46 8.55 11.27
C PHE A 354 -1.88 8.21 12.72
N PRO A 355 -2.77 9.01 13.37
CA PRO A 355 -3.08 8.84 14.80
C PRO A 355 -3.61 7.46 15.17
N GLU A 356 -4.51 6.88 14.37
CA GLU A 356 -5.21 5.62 14.63
C GLU A 356 -4.43 4.38 14.18
N TYR A 357 -3.23 4.56 13.64
CA TYR A 357 -2.35 3.49 13.16
C TYR A 357 -2.17 2.39 14.19
N HIS A 358 -2.17 1.14 13.77
CA HIS A 358 -2.04 -0.04 14.62
C HIS A 358 -3.05 -0.06 15.79
N SER A 359 -4.33 0.28 15.52
CA SER A 359 -5.40 0.20 16.51
C SER A 359 -6.75 -0.15 15.89
N HIS A 360 -7.73 -0.53 16.76
CA HIS A 360 -9.11 -0.79 16.32
C HIS A 360 -9.82 0.45 15.75
N LEU A 361 -9.23 1.63 15.88
CA LEU A 361 -9.74 2.88 15.33
C LEU A 361 -9.43 3.05 13.86
N ASP A 362 -8.46 2.31 13.30
CA ASP A 362 -8.26 2.19 11.85
C ASP A 362 -9.39 1.37 11.21
N SER A 363 -10.55 1.97 11.15
CA SER A 363 -11.83 1.37 10.77
C SER A 363 -12.33 1.89 9.41
N PRO A 364 -13.40 1.28 8.85
CA PRO A 364 -14.01 1.78 7.62
C PRO A 364 -14.43 3.25 7.67
N ALA A 365 -14.68 3.81 8.86
CA ALA A 365 -15.05 5.21 9.03
C ALA A 365 -13.92 6.19 8.65
N LEU A 366 -12.66 5.77 8.71
CA LEU A 366 -11.51 6.57 8.29
C LEU A 366 -11.19 6.44 6.79
N CYS A 367 -11.89 5.56 6.07
CA CYS A 367 -11.58 5.23 4.70
C CYS A 367 -12.60 5.84 3.74
N SER A 368 -12.19 6.88 3.00
CA SER A 368 -13.06 7.58 2.04
C SER A 368 -13.08 6.90 0.67
N ALA A 369 -14.28 6.68 0.11
CA ALA A 369 -14.44 6.21 -1.27
C ALA A 369 -13.82 7.16 -2.30
N GLU A 370 -13.82 8.47 -2.03
CA GLU A 370 -13.21 9.48 -2.88
C GLU A 370 -11.69 9.34 -2.88
N ASN A 371 -11.07 9.19 -1.71
CA ASN A 371 -9.63 9.02 -1.59
C ASN A 371 -9.14 7.71 -2.23
N LEU A 372 -9.89 6.60 -2.05
CA LEU A 372 -9.59 5.33 -2.72
C LEU A 372 -9.62 5.48 -4.24
N ARG A 373 -10.62 6.17 -4.79
CA ARG A 373 -10.72 6.44 -6.23
C ARG A 373 -9.59 7.34 -6.73
N ALA A 374 -9.30 8.45 -6.01
CA ALA A 374 -8.20 9.35 -6.37
C ALA A 374 -6.85 8.61 -6.37
N SER A 375 -6.64 7.72 -5.41
CA SER A 375 -5.43 6.88 -5.34
C SER A 375 -5.36 5.88 -6.50
N ARG A 376 -6.47 5.22 -6.85
CA ARG A 376 -6.55 4.38 -8.06
C ARG A 376 -6.18 5.15 -9.32
N ASP A 377 -6.77 6.33 -9.50
CA ASP A 377 -6.58 7.13 -10.71
C ASP A 377 -5.13 7.62 -10.83
N LEU A 378 -4.50 7.99 -9.72
CA LEU A 378 -3.08 8.32 -9.69
C LEU A 378 -2.18 7.12 -10.03
N ILE A 379 -2.47 5.93 -9.48
CA ILE A 379 -1.72 4.71 -9.81
C ILE A 379 -1.82 4.40 -11.30
N LEU A 380 -3.03 4.47 -11.87
CA LEU A 380 -3.25 4.29 -13.31
C LEU A 380 -2.45 5.31 -14.13
N SER A 381 -2.42 6.58 -13.71
CA SER A 381 -1.64 7.64 -14.37
C SER A 381 -0.13 7.36 -14.33
N ILE A 382 0.39 6.85 -13.21
CA ILE A 382 1.81 6.45 -13.09
C ILE A 382 2.12 5.32 -14.06
N LEU A 383 1.30 4.26 -14.06
CA LEU A 383 1.48 3.11 -14.94
C LEU A 383 1.40 3.51 -16.43
N GLU A 384 0.44 4.34 -16.81
CA GLU A 384 0.28 4.89 -18.16
C GLU A 384 1.47 5.74 -18.59
N THR A 385 1.97 6.57 -17.69
CA THR A 385 3.13 7.42 -17.94
C THR A 385 4.36 6.57 -18.26
N TYR A 386 4.61 5.52 -17.46
CA TYR A 386 5.72 4.61 -17.71
C TYR A 386 5.52 3.76 -18.98
N GLU A 387 4.29 3.29 -19.23
CA GLU A 387 3.97 2.49 -20.42
C GLU A 387 4.23 3.26 -21.72
N ALA A 388 3.99 4.56 -21.68
CA ALA A 388 4.23 5.46 -22.80
C ALA A 388 5.63 6.08 -22.84
N ASP A 389 6.43 5.89 -21.77
CA ASP A 389 7.77 6.51 -21.69
C ASP A 389 8.77 5.80 -22.60
N ALA A 390 9.65 6.61 -23.22
CA ALA A 390 10.70 6.16 -24.10
C ALA A 390 11.83 7.20 -24.17
N VAL A 391 13.00 6.79 -24.64
CA VAL A 391 14.15 7.68 -24.86
C VAL A 391 14.18 8.09 -26.33
N PRO A 392 13.96 9.37 -26.65
CA PRO A 392 14.06 9.86 -28.03
C PRO A 392 15.52 10.00 -28.48
N THR A 393 15.80 9.51 -29.69
CA THR A 393 17.09 9.72 -30.37
C THR A 393 16.85 10.63 -31.57
N ASN A 394 17.58 11.75 -31.67
CA ASN A 394 17.39 12.71 -32.76
C ASN A 394 18.11 12.28 -34.06
N HIS A 395 17.50 12.63 -35.20
CA HIS A 395 18.02 12.40 -36.56
C HIS A 395 18.26 13.69 -37.33
N PHE A 396 18.18 14.84 -36.67
CA PHE A 396 18.38 16.17 -37.24
C PHE A 396 19.62 16.86 -36.66
N LYS A 397 20.11 17.89 -37.34
CA LYS A 397 21.17 18.78 -36.85
C LYS A 397 20.68 20.23 -36.90
N GLY A 398 20.96 20.96 -35.83
CA GLY A 398 20.47 22.31 -35.67
C GLY A 398 18.96 22.34 -35.37
N GLU A 399 18.38 23.52 -35.43
CA GLU A 399 16.94 23.70 -35.19
C GLU A 399 16.13 23.19 -36.37
N VAL A 400 15.05 22.48 -36.10
CA VAL A 400 14.15 21.94 -37.13
C VAL A 400 13.31 23.05 -37.73
N PHE A 401 13.28 23.17 -39.04
CA PHE A 401 12.35 24.05 -39.76
C PHE A 401 10.93 23.44 -39.73
N LEU A 402 10.21 23.69 -38.63
CA LEU A 402 8.95 23.04 -38.27
C LEU A 402 7.88 23.14 -39.37
N SER A 403 7.74 24.30 -40.02
CA SER A 403 6.74 24.51 -41.06
C SER A 403 6.97 23.65 -42.31
N ARG A 404 8.21 23.19 -42.58
CA ARG A 404 8.48 22.21 -43.63
C ARG A 404 7.77 20.87 -43.43
N TYR A 405 7.58 20.52 -42.17
CA TYR A 405 6.95 19.27 -41.73
C TYR A 405 5.47 19.46 -41.35
N GLY A 406 4.91 20.65 -41.58
CA GLY A 406 3.53 20.98 -41.20
C GLY A 406 3.30 21.06 -39.70
N ILE A 407 4.39 21.09 -38.91
CA ILE A 407 4.32 21.30 -37.47
C ILE A 407 4.16 22.81 -37.27
N THR A 408 2.96 23.21 -36.87
CA THR A 408 2.60 24.61 -36.65
C THR A 408 2.30 24.87 -35.20
N TYR A 409 2.60 26.09 -34.77
CA TYR A 409 2.22 26.61 -33.45
C TYR A 409 1.84 28.08 -33.60
N ASP A 410 0.95 28.56 -32.74
CA ASP A 410 0.56 29.95 -32.70
C ASP A 410 0.70 30.46 -31.27
N TYR A 411 1.71 31.32 -31.05
CA TYR A 411 1.98 31.93 -29.74
C TYR A 411 0.82 32.77 -29.22
N ALA A 412 -0.03 33.29 -30.09
CA ALA A 412 -1.19 34.07 -29.68
C ALA A 412 -2.31 33.20 -29.13
N ILE A 413 -2.40 31.92 -29.61
CA ILE A 413 -3.41 30.96 -29.21
C ILE A 413 -2.89 30.08 -28.07
N ASP A 414 -1.69 29.50 -28.23
CA ASP A 414 -1.09 28.61 -27.22
C ASP A 414 0.44 28.88 -27.09
N PRO A 415 0.81 29.92 -26.32
CA PRO A 415 2.22 30.25 -26.12
C PRO A 415 2.99 29.12 -25.38
N LYS A 416 2.29 28.33 -24.54
CA LYS A 416 2.92 27.22 -23.81
C LYS A 416 3.31 26.07 -24.73
N TYR A 417 2.47 25.77 -25.72
CA TYR A 417 2.78 24.71 -26.69
C TYR A 417 3.96 25.09 -27.57
N GLY A 418 4.01 26.35 -28.05
CA GLY A 418 5.15 26.84 -28.81
C GLY A 418 6.46 26.76 -28.03
N GLN A 419 6.47 27.15 -26.76
CA GLN A 419 7.63 27.01 -25.88
C GLN A 419 8.01 25.52 -25.69
N ALA A 420 7.04 24.65 -25.44
CA ALA A 420 7.26 23.23 -25.24
C ALA A 420 7.90 22.55 -26.46
N LEU A 421 7.54 22.94 -27.68
CA LEU A 421 8.18 22.47 -28.91
C LEU A 421 9.68 22.73 -28.94
N PHE A 422 10.10 23.95 -28.62
CA PHE A 422 11.52 24.32 -28.62
C PHE A 422 12.26 23.66 -27.45
N GLU A 423 11.69 23.63 -26.25
CA GLU A 423 12.27 22.98 -25.10
C GLU A 423 12.47 21.48 -25.33
N PHE A 424 11.46 20.80 -25.89
CA PHE A 424 11.57 19.39 -26.26
C PHE A 424 12.68 19.17 -27.28
N MET A 425 12.71 19.95 -28.37
CA MET A 425 13.72 19.80 -29.46
C MET A 425 15.15 19.91 -28.93
N HIS A 426 15.40 20.87 -28.01
CA HIS A 426 16.72 21.09 -27.41
C HIS A 426 17.07 20.09 -26.30
N ALA A 427 16.04 19.44 -25.70
CA ALA A 427 16.24 18.49 -24.61
C ALA A 427 16.62 17.08 -25.07
N ILE A 428 16.46 16.78 -26.38
CA ILE A 428 16.78 15.45 -26.93
C ILE A 428 18.29 15.25 -26.97
N ASP A 429 18.81 14.41 -26.07
CA ASP A 429 20.23 14.07 -25.94
C ASP A 429 20.51 12.57 -26.16
N GLY A 430 19.47 11.76 -26.47
CA GLY A 430 19.55 10.32 -26.62
C GLY A 430 19.64 9.53 -25.31
N ASN A 431 19.58 10.22 -24.15
CA ASN A 431 19.67 9.62 -22.83
C ASN A 431 18.42 9.90 -21.96
N ALA A 432 17.92 11.15 -21.98
CA ALA A 432 16.75 11.54 -21.23
C ALA A 432 15.48 10.95 -21.84
N SER A 433 14.62 10.33 -21.00
CA SER A 433 13.31 9.86 -21.43
C SER A 433 12.31 11.02 -21.55
N LEU A 434 11.16 10.77 -22.19
CA LEU A 434 10.09 11.75 -22.32
C LEU A 434 9.62 12.24 -20.94
N ALA A 435 9.51 11.35 -19.96
CA ALA A 435 9.16 11.69 -18.59
C ALA A 435 10.24 12.56 -17.93
N ALA A 436 11.53 12.25 -18.15
CA ALA A 436 12.64 13.06 -17.64
C ALA A 436 12.66 14.45 -18.26
N ILE A 437 12.40 14.56 -19.58
CA ILE A 437 12.28 15.84 -20.28
C ILE A 437 11.11 16.65 -19.71
N ALA A 438 9.94 16.03 -19.55
CA ALA A 438 8.76 16.67 -18.98
C ALA A 438 9.06 17.28 -17.60
N LEU A 439 9.65 16.48 -16.69
CA LEU A 439 10.01 16.93 -15.34
C LEU A 439 11.03 18.08 -15.35
N LYS A 440 12.10 17.92 -16.13
CA LYS A 440 13.20 18.89 -16.18
C LYS A 440 12.74 20.29 -16.64
N HIS A 441 11.81 20.30 -17.59
CA HIS A 441 11.32 21.54 -18.20
C HIS A 441 9.95 22.01 -17.68
N GLY A 442 9.37 21.29 -16.70
CA GLY A 442 8.04 21.62 -16.16
C GLY A 442 6.92 21.49 -17.19
N LEU A 443 7.09 20.60 -18.18
CA LEU A 443 6.13 20.38 -19.25
C LEU A 443 5.12 19.27 -18.86
N SER A 444 3.91 19.36 -19.43
CA SER A 444 2.97 18.25 -19.35
C SER A 444 3.51 17.05 -20.08
N ILE A 445 3.50 15.87 -19.45
CA ILE A 445 3.91 14.60 -20.10
C ILE A 445 3.06 14.33 -21.35
N ARG A 446 1.77 14.68 -21.34
CA ARG A 446 0.89 14.58 -22.50
C ARG A 446 1.35 15.46 -23.66
N THR A 447 1.80 16.70 -23.35
CA THR A 447 2.35 17.62 -24.37
C THR A 447 3.64 17.06 -24.95
N VAL A 448 4.56 16.60 -24.10
CA VAL A 448 5.84 16.00 -24.53
C VAL A 448 5.60 14.77 -25.44
N HIS A 449 4.67 13.90 -25.06
CA HIS A 449 4.27 12.76 -25.89
C HIS A 449 3.68 13.17 -27.23
N HIS A 450 2.82 14.17 -27.25
CA HIS A 450 2.22 14.65 -28.50
C HIS A 450 3.29 15.18 -29.46
N ILE A 451 4.19 16.00 -28.96
CA ILE A 451 5.33 16.53 -29.75
C ILE A 451 6.23 15.39 -30.23
N ALA A 452 6.58 14.46 -29.36
CA ALA A 452 7.42 13.32 -29.70
C ALA A 452 6.81 12.48 -30.83
N LYS A 453 5.50 12.19 -30.79
CA LYS A 453 4.80 11.47 -31.87
C LYS A 453 4.83 12.23 -33.18
N GLN A 454 4.67 13.54 -33.16
CA GLN A 454 4.79 14.37 -34.38
C GLN A 454 6.20 14.27 -34.96
N PHE A 455 7.25 14.42 -34.14
CA PHE A 455 8.64 14.32 -34.59
C PHE A 455 8.94 12.91 -35.14
N GLU A 456 8.47 11.88 -34.48
CA GLU A 456 8.66 10.48 -34.91
C GLU A 456 7.97 10.21 -36.27
N SER A 457 6.72 10.68 -36.45
CA SER A 457 5.97 10.48 -37.69
C SER A 457 6.63 11.13 -38.91
N HIS A 458 7.46 12.15 -38.69
CA HIS A 458 8.26 12.81 -39.74
C HIS A 458 9.69 12.29 -39.84
N GLY A 459 10.05 11.24 -39.09
CA GLY A 459 11.40 10.66 -39.09
C GLY A 459 12.48 11.56 -38.48
N LEU A 460 12.07 12.59 -37.72
CA LEU A 460 13.00 13.51 -37.03
C LEU A 460 13.62 12.87 -35.80
N ILE A 461 12.95 11.93 -35.19
CA ILE A 461 13.41 11.13 -34.05
C ILE A 461 13.01 9.67 -34.22
N SER A 462 13.67 8.79 -33.48
CA SER A 462 13.19 7.44 -33.18
C SER A 462 13.10 7.22 -31.68
N MET A 463 12.17 6.35 -31.26
CA MET A 463 11.95 6.03 -29.84
C MET A 463 12.62 4.72 -29.48
N ARG A 464 13.38 4.71 -28.37
CA ARG A 464 13.98 3.50 -27.79
C ARG A 464 13.32 3.24 -26.42
N SER A 465 12.95 2.00 -26.17
CA SER A 465 12.52 1.54 -24.83
C SER A 465 13.65 1.69 -23.80
N HIS A 466 13.29 1.73 -22.52
CA HIS A 466 14.23 1.74 -21.39
C HIS A 466 15.04 0.46 -21.31
#